data_95dede85850a3efd9794b97280c65e2a
#
_entry.id   95dede85850a3efd9794b97280c65e2a
#
_cell.length_a   1.000
_cell.length_b   1.000
_cell.length_c   1.000
_cell.angle_alpha   90.00
_cell.angle_beta   90.00
_cell.angle_gamma   90.00
#
_symmetry.space_group_name_H-M   'P 1'
#
loop_
_entity.id
_entity.type
_entity.pdbx_description
1 polymer ?
#
loop_
_entity_poly.entity_id
_entity_poly.type
_entity_poly.pdbx_seq_one_letter_code
_entity_poly.pdbx_strand_id
1 'polypeptide(L)'
;MEKNRIRPIKTGKSFRMSYSRQQEVLEMPNLIEVQKDSYQWFLDKGLKEVFDDISPIADYNGHLSLEFVDFTLCEEDAKYTIDECKERDATYAAPLKVRVRLYNKETDEINEHEIFMGDLPLMTKTGTFVINGAERVIVSQLVRSPGIYYGIAHDKFGKKLYSATVIPNRGAWLEYETDSNDVFYVRVDRTRKVPITVLIRALGVGTNAEIIELFGEEPKLLASFGKDTSENYQEGLLELYKKIRPGEPLAVDSAESLITSMFFDPRRYDLAKVGRYKFNKKLLLKNRVSGQILAEDAVSAITGEVVAEKGTKITREIADMIQNAAVPYIWVEGEETSRNIKVLSNMMVDLQAVVDIDPAEVGVTEQVYYPVLAGIIEESAGDVDEMKRLIKRDLHDLIPKHITKEDIFASINYNMHLEYGMGNDDDIDHLGNRRIRAGWSNFSEPVQNRSVQ
;
A
#
# COMPACT_ATOMS: atom_id res chain seq x y z
N MET A 1 28.25 25.79 48.98
CA MET A 1 26.93 26.21 48.48
C MET A 1 27.15 27.00 47.21
N GLU A 2 27.00 26.35 46.02
CA GLU A 2 27.11 27.04 44.76
C GLU A 2 25.87 27.91 44.55
N LYS A 3 26.13 29.22 44.45
CA LYS A 3 25.07 30.20 44.12
C LYS A 3 24.43 29.81 42.80
N ASN A 4 23.14 29.52 42.82
CA ASN A 4 22.30 29.39 41.61
C ASN A 4 22.56 30.61 40.70
N ARG A 5 23.40 30.46 39.68
CA ARG A 5 23.64 31.52 38.72
C ARG A 5 22.48 31.56 37.75
N ILE A 6 21.48 32.38 38.02
CA ILE A 6 20.44 32.74 37.09
C ILE A 6 21.12 33.41 35.89
N ARG A 7 20.93 32.86 34.70
CA ARG A 7 21.56 33.39 33.48
C ARG A 7 20.53 33.72 32.42
N PRO A 8 20.69 34.82 31.69
CA PRO A 8 19.83 35.12 30.54
C PRO A 8 20.24 34.23 29.37
N ILE A 9 19.25 33.52 28.77
CA ILE A 9 19.43 32.75 27.55
C ILE A 9 18.61 33.43 26.45
N LYS A 10 19.26 33.66 25.30
CA LYS A 10 18.61 34.25 24.14
C LYS A 10 17.68 33.23 23.48
N THR A 11 16.40 33.51 23.41
CA THR A 11 15.41 32.65 22.75
C THR A 11 14.76 33.48 21.62
N GLY A 12 15.26 33.31 20.40
CA GLY A 12 14.83 34.13 19.25
C GLY A 12 15.15 35.63 19.43
N LYS A 13 14.13 36.48 19.44
CA LYS A 13 14.27 37.94 19.62
C LYS A 13 14.24 38.39 21.08
N SER A 14 13.95 37.50 22.04
CA SER A 14 13.82 37.80 23.47
C SER A 14 14.82 37.05 24.32
N PHE A 15 14.99 37.51 25.58
CA PHE A 15 15.83 36.85 26.57
C PHE A 15 14.95 36.20 27.65
N ARG A 16 15.23 34.97 27.99
CA ARG A 16 14.62 34.26 29.12
C ARG A 16 15.64 34.03 30.19
N MET A 17 15.24 34.11 31.46
CA MET A 17 16.11 33.79 32.60
C MET A 17 16.08 32.27 32.84
N SER A 18 17.22 31.63 32.72
CA SER A 18 17.37 30.19 33.02
C SER A 18 17.70 29.99 34.48
N TYR A 19 16.92 29.13 35.12
CA TYR A 19 17.11 28.66 36.49
C TYR A 19 17.68 27.23 36.53
N SER A 20 18.03 26.68 35.36
CA SER A 20 18.58 25.34 35.26
C SER A 20 19.94 25.22 35.95
N ARG A 21 20.14 24.15 36.73
CA ARG A 21 21.40 23.81 37.35
C ARG A 21 22.39 23.15 36.39
N GLN A 22 21.85 22.53 35.33
CA GLN A 22 22.63 21.89 34.28
C GLN A 22 22.83 22.83 33.11
N GLN A 23 23.91 22.66 32.39
CA GLN A 23 24.15 23.35 31.13
C GLN A 23 23.28 22.71 30.06
N GLU A 24 22.64 23.52 29.22
CA GLU A 24 21.93 22.99 28.07
C GLU A 24 22.93 22.37 27.13
N VAL A 25 22.72 21.07 26.81
CA VAL A 25 23.57 20.28 25.90
C VAL A 25 22.96 20.28 24.48
N LEU A 26 21.65 20.37 24.38
CA LEU A 26 20.90 20.41 23.12
C LEU A 26 20.19 21.75 22.96
N GLU A 27 20.19 22.27 21.75
CA GLU A 27 19.40 23.43 21.40
C GLU A 27 17.90 23.07 21.45
N MET A 28 17.06 24.08 21.71
CA MET A 28 15.62 23.91 21.69
C MET A 28 15.17 23.55 20.26
N PRO A 29 14.48 22.42 20.06
CA PRO A 29 14.02 22.03 18.72
C PRO A 29 13.05 23.05 18.16
N ASN A 30 13.07 23.23 16.84
CA ASN A 30 12.11 24.06 16.14
C ASN A 30 10.75 23.33 16.10
N LEU A 31 9.76 23.83 16.86
CA LEU A 31 8.45 23.17 17.00
C LEU A 31 7.61 23.16 15.71
N ILE A 32 7.97 23.97 14.70
CA ILE A 32 7.31 24.03 13.39
C ILE A 32 8.14 23.39 12.27
N GLU A 33 9.23 22.71 12.60
CA GLU A 33 10.13 22.07 11.65
C GLU A 33 9.38 21.02 10.81
N VAL A 34 8.54 20.20 11.44
CA VAL A 34 7.75 19.18 10.76
C VAL A 34 6.90 19.74 9.63
N GLN A 35 6.23 20.90 9.85
CA GLN A 35 5.42 21.54 8.81
C GLN A 35 6.30 22.11 7.69
N LYS A 36 7.40 22.79 8.03
CA LYS A 36 8.31 23.39 7.06
C LYS A 36 8.99 22.36 6.19
N ASP A 37 9.59 21.34 6.80
CA ASP A 37 10.28 20.27 6.09
C ASP A 37 9.32 19.46 5.22
N SER A 38 8.11 19.21 5.73
CA SER A 38 7.07 18.53 4.96
C SER A 38 6.64 19.33 3.73
N TYR A 39 6.51 20.65 3.84
CA TYR A 39 6.17 21.52 2.71
C TYR A 39 7.33 21.64 1.72
N GLN A 40 8.57 21.79 2.20
CA GLN A 40 9.76 21.84 1.35
C GLN A 40 9.93 20.51 0.59
N TRP A 41 9.78 19.36 1.27
CA TRP A 41 9.81 18.07 0.62
C TRP A 41 8.74 17.93 -0.47
N PHE A 42 7.52 18.48 -0.22
CA PHE A 42 6.46 18.46 -1.21
C PHE A 42 6.84 19.26 -2.46
N LEU A 43 7.47 20.42 -2.31
CA LEU A 43 7.94 21.22 -3.46
C LEU A 43 9.08 20.54 -4.21
N ASP A 44 10.06 19.96 -3.49
CA ASP A 44 11.28 19.42 -4.08
C ASP A 44 11.05 18.05 -4.73
N LYS A 45 10.21 17.20 -4.14
CA LYS A 45 10.02 15.80 -4.53
C LYS A 45 8.57 15.39 -4.71
N GLY A 46 7.69 15.83 -3.81
CA GLY A 46 6.31 15.36 -3.75
C GLY A 46 5.50 15.72 -5.00
N LEU A 47 5.67 16.91 -5.55
CA LEU A 47 5.03 17.32 -6.80
C LEU A 47 5.48 16.44 -7.97
N LYS A 48 6.78 16.15 -8.04
CA LYS A 48 7.31 15.26 -9.08
C LYS A 48 6.74 13.85 -8.96
N GLU A 49 6.72 13.29 -7.76
CA GLU A 49 6.11 11.96 -7.53
C GLU A 49 4.63 11.91 -7.96
N VAL A 50 3.87 12.99 -7.69
CA VAL A 50 2.47 13.07 -8.10
C VAL A 50 2.32 13.09 -9.63
N PHE A 51 3.16 13.85 -10.33
CA PHE A 51 3.12 13.90 -11.79
C PHE A 51 3.62 12.59 -12.43
N ASP A 52 4.65 11.97 -11.87
CA ASP A 52 5.16 10.67 -12.34
C ASP A 52 4.12 9.55 -12.14
N ASP A 53 3.36 9.57 -11.05
CA ASP A 53 2.29 8.58 -10.77
C ASP A 53 1.09 8.68 -11.73
N ILE A 54 0.84 9.88 -12.29
CA ILE A 54 -0.28 10.12 -13.22
C ILE A 54 0.16 9.92 -14.67
N SER A 55 1.42 10.15 -14.96
CA SER A 55 2.02 10.05 -16.29
C SER A 55 2.38 8.59 -16.64
N PRO A 56 2.19 8.15 -17.90
CA PRO A 56 1.52 8.83 -19.00
C PRO A 56 0.00 8.67 -18.97
N ILE A 57 -0.73 9.66 -19.49
CA ILE A 57 -2.17 9.57 -19.72
C ILE A 57 -2.36 9.21 -21.19
N ALA A 58 -2.79 7.98 -21.45
CA ALA A 58 -3.07 7.50 -22.80
C ALA A 58 -4.55 7.62 -23.16
N ASP A 59 -4.83 7.89 -24.43
CA ASP A 59 -6.17 7.80 -25.00
C ASP A 59 -6.66 6.35 -25.02
N TYR A 60 -7.98 6.15 -25.08
CA TYR A 60 -8.64 4.85 -25.14
C TYR A 60 -8.06 3.94 -26.25
N ASN A 61 -7.73 4.51 -27.41
CA ASN A 61 -7.14 3.80 -28.54
C ASN A 61 -5.60 3.67 -28.44
N GLY A 62 -4.96 4.32 -27.46
CA GLY A 62 -3.52 4.33 -27.28
C GLY A 62 -2.73 5.11 -28.36
N HIS A 63 -3.42 5.92 -29.19
CA HIS A 63 -2.79 6.73 -30.25
C HIS A 63 -2.18 8.01 -29.72
N LEU A 64 -2.77 8.60 -28.69
CA LEU A 64 -2.30 9.81 -28.03
C LEU A 64 -1.78 9.48 -26.62
N SER A 65 -0.62 10.01 -26.27
CA SER A 65 -0.04 9.88 -24.93
C SER A 65 0.40 11.25 -24.45
N LEU A 66 -0.09 11.65 -23.28
CA LEU A 66 0.28 12.88 -22.59
C LEU A 66 1.20 12.54 -21.43
N GLU A 67 2.37 13.14 -21.42
CA GLU A 67 3.37 12.99 -20.35
C GLU A 67 3.62 14.32 -19.65
N PHE A 68 3.73 14.28 -18.33
CA PHE A 68 4.20 15.39 -17.52
C PHE A 68 5.73 15.32 -17.43
N VAL A 69 6.42 16.32 -17.99
CA VAL A 69 7.89 16.30 -18.10
C VAL A 69 8.52 16.99 -16.90
N ASP A 70 8.03 18.19 -16.57
CA ASP A 70 8.60 19.04 -15.53
C ASP A 70 7.57 20.06 -15.06
N PHE A 71 7.82 20.69 -13.92
CA PHE A 71 6.99 21.77 -13.40
C PHE A 71 7.83 22.95 -12.94
N THR A 72 7.23 24.13 -12.96
CA THR A 72 7.84 25.36 -12.48
C THR A 72 6.86 26.08 -11.55
N LEU A 73 7.29 26.34 -10.33
CA LEU A 73 6.55 27.17 -9.38
C LEU A 73 7.16 28.58 -9.41
N CYS A 74 6.41 29.54 -9.91
CA CYS A 74 6.86 30.92 -10.07
C CYS A 74 6.56 31.71 -8.78
N GLU A 75 7.37 31.53 -7.73
CA GLU A 75 7.17 32.21 -6.44
C GLU A 75 7.25 33.74 -6.55
N GLU A 76 8.09 34.24 -7.48
CA GLU A 76 8.23 35.67 -7.74
C GLU A 76 6.99 36.31 -8.39
N ASP A 77 6.19 35.48 -9.08
CA ASP A 77 4.93 35.92 -9.73
C ASP A 77 3.72 35.87 -8.76
N ALA A 78 3.96 35.77 -7.46
CA ALA A 78 2.88 35.88 -6.48
C ALA A 78 2.18 37.25 -6.60
N LYS A 79 0.87 37.19 -6.88
CA LYS A 79 0.08 38.38 -7.23
C LYS A 79 0.06 39.45 -6.15
N TYR A 80 0.10 39.06 -4.89
CA TYR A 80 0.03 39.91 -3.71
C TYR A 80 1.05 39.49 -2.66
N THR A 81 1.54 40.43 -1.89
CA THR A 81 2.32 40.17 -0.69
C THR A 81 1.44 39.62 0.44
N ILE A 82 2.06 39.07 1.49
CA ILE A 82 1.34 38.51 2.63
C ILE A 82 0.41 39.51 3.28
N ASP A 83 0.86 40.74 3.46
CA ASP A 83 0.08 41.81 4.10
C ASP A 83 -1.08 42.28 3.21
N GLU A 84 -0.85 42.42 1.91
CA GLU A 84 -1.91 42.74 0.94
C GLU A 84 -2.95 41.62 0.84
N CYS A 85 -2.54 40.33 0.94
CA CYS A 85 -3.49 39.23 0.99
C CYS A 85 -4.42 39.30 2.21
N LYS A 86 -3.89 39.72 3.38
CA LYS A 86 -4.68 39.89 4.60
C LYS A 86 -5.66 41.09 4.48
N GLU A 87 -5.25 42.17 3.84
CA GLU A 87 -6.09 43.33 3.64
C GLU A 87 -7.19 43.14 2.60
N ARG A 88 -6.92 42.33 1.56
CA ARG A 88 -7.82 42.11 0.40
C ARG A 88 -8.61 40.82 0.46
N ASP A 89 -8.56 40.10 1.56
CA ASP A 89 -9.16 38.77 1.70
C ASP A 89 -8.73 37.78 0.57
N ALA A 90 -7.46 37.89 0.15
CA ALA A 90 -6.88 37.08 -0.91
C ALA A 90 -6.06 35.92 -0.36
N THR A 91 -5.71 34.95 -1.25
CA THR A 91 -4.85 33.84 -0.92
C THR A 91 -3.42 34.13 -1.37
N TYR A 92 -2.44 33.92 -0.47
CA TYR A 92 -1.03 33.98 -0.81
C TYR A 92 -0.62 32.72 -1.56
N ALA A 93 -0.50 32.81 -2.89
CA ALA A 93 -0.24 31.70 -3.78
C ALA A 93 0.64 32.11 -4.96
N ALA A 94 1.30 31.15 -5.56
CA ALA A 94 2.07 31.32 -6.79
C ALA A 94 1.53 30.42 -7.90
N PRO A 95 1.63 30.86 -9.19
CA PRO A 95 1.19 30.07 -10.33
C PRO A 95 2.10 28.85 -10.52
N LEU A 96 1.49 27.67 -10.57
CA LEU A 96 2.13 26.41 -10.94
C LEU A 96 1.95 26.18 -12.43
N LYS A 97 3.05 26.13 -13.16
CA LYS A 97 3.10 25.82 -14.58
C LYS A 97 3.71 24.44 -14.76
N VAL A 98 3.18 23.67 -15.67
CA VAL A 98 3.64 22.31 -15.93
C VAL A 98 3.95 22.16 -17.42
N ARG A 99 5.12 21.63 -17.70
CA ARG A 99 5.52 21.28 -19.07
C ARG A 99 5.00 19.90 -19.40
N VAL A 100 4.14 19.86 -20.41
CA VAL A 100 3.54 18.62 -20.90
C VAL A 100 4.05 18.31 -22.29
N ARG A 101 4.18 17.01 -22.56
CA ARG A 101 4.54 16.45 -23.86
C ARG A 101 3.39 15.62 -24.36
N LEU A 102 2.83 15.99 -25.51
CA LEU A 102 1.82 15.21 -26.22
C LEU A 102 2.53 14.44 -27.35
N TYR A 103 2.48 13.13 -27.27
CA TYR A 103 2.95 12.24 -28.31
C TYR A 103 1.79 11.66 -29.09
N ASN A 104 1.80 11.88 -30.43
CA ASN A 104 0.86 11.28 -31.36
C ASN A 104 1.55 10.15 -32.12
N LYS A 105 1.17 8.90 -31.83
CA LYS A 105 1.75 7.71 -32.45
C LYS A 105 1.36 7.52 -33.93
N GLU A 106 0.28 8.15 -34.40
CA GLU A 106 -0.15 8.04 -35.80
C GLU A 106 0.69 8.93 -36.72
N THR A 107 1.06 10.13 -36.22
CA THR A 107 1.82 11.12 -37.00
C THR A 107 3.30 11.17 -36.59
N ASP A 108 3.70 10.44 -35.54
CA ASP A 108 5.03 10.52 -34.90
C ASP A 108 5.42 11.96 -34.47
N GLU A 109 4.41 12.78 -34.19
CA GLU A 109 4.62 14.16 -33.75
C GLU A 109 4.72 14.26 -32.24
N ILE A 110 5.68 15.04 -31.77
CA ILE A 110 5.86 15.39 -30.35
C ILE A 110 5.64 16.88 -30.20
N ASN A 111 4.64 17.26 -29.42
CA ASN A 111 4.33 18.64 -29.11
C ASN A 111 4.55 18.89 -27.61
N GLU A 112 5.41 19.87 -27.30
CA GLU A 112 5.65 20.30 -25.92
C GLU A 112 5.03 21.67 -25.68
N HIS A 113 4.26 21.79 -24.59
CA HIS A 113 3.63 23.03 -24.15
C HIS A 113 3.77 23.21 -22.66
N GLU A 114 3.87 24.45 -22.23
CA GLU A 114 3.76 24.83 -20.84
C GLU A 114 2.31 25.24 -20.56
N ILE A 115 1.66 24.53 -19.64
CA ILE A 115 0.28 24.79 -19.26
C ILE A 115 0.19 25.31 -17.82
N PHE A 116 -0.73 26.24 -17.58
CA PHE A 116 -1.06 26.69 -16.25
C PHE A 116 -1.97 25.67 -15.57
N MET A 117 -1.48 25.07 -14.48
CA MET A 117 -2.24 24.08 -13.73
C MET A 117 -3.14 24.72 -12.67
N GLY A 118 -2.70 25.81 -12.08
CA GLY A 118 -3.42 26.54 -11.02
C GLY A 118 -2.49 27.29 -10.09
N ASP A 119 -3.06 27.95 -9.11
CA ASP A 119 -2.31 28.66 -8.06
C ASP A 119 -2.08 27.72 -6.88
N LEU A 120 -0.82 27.57 -6.48
CA LEU A 120 -0.41 26.78 -5.33
C LEU A 120 -0.20 27.69 -4.12
N PRO A 121 -0.90 27.47 -2.98
CA PRO A 121 -0.68 28.25 -1.77
C PRO A 121 0.76 28.15 -1.27
N LEU A 122 1.36 29.28 -0.96
CA LEU A 122 2.72 29.37 -0.42
C LEU A 122 2.73 29.40 1.10
N MET A 123 3.70 28.72 1.69
CA MET A 123 3.92 28.76 3.13
C MET A 123 4.69 30.02 3.52
N THR A 124 4.26 30.68 4.58
CA THR A 124 4.97 31.82 5.14
C THR A 124 6.20 31.37 5.94
N LYS A 125 7.09 32.30 6.27
CA LYS A 125 8.27 32.04 7.12
C LYS A 125 7.92 31.47 8.52
N THR A 126 6.69 31.72 8.99
CA THR A 126 6.18 31.23 10.28
C THR A 126 5.50 29.85 10.19
N GLY A 127 5.48 29.22 9.00
CA GLY A 127 4.87 27.89 8.80
C GLY A 127 3.35 27.94 8.66
N THR A 128 2.79 29.09 8.31
CA THR A 128 1.36 29.31 8.11
C THR A 128 1.03 29.51 6.63
N PHE A 129 -0.25 29.42 6.28
CA PHE A 129 -0.79 29.75 4.96
C PHE A 129 -1.79 30.89 5.11
N VAL A 130 -1.78 31.85 4.18
CA VAL A 130 -2.80 32.88 4.11
C VAL A 130 -3.81 32.51 3.04
N ILE A 131 -5.01 32.16 3.46
CA ILE A 131 -6.10 31.71 2.57
C ILE A 131 -7.31 32.60 2.81
N ASN A 132 -7.78 33.30 1.77
CA ASN A 132 -8.86 34.27 1.85
C ASN A 132 -8.64 35.26 2.99
N GLY A 133 -7.43 35.83 3.09
CA GLY A 133 -7.05 36.82 4.10
C GLY A 133 -6.78 36.26 5.50
N ALA A 134 -7.20 35.03 5.79
CA ALA A 134 -7.01 34.41 7.10
C ALA A 134 -5.73 33.59 7.16
N GLU A 135 -4.94 33.81 8.19
CA GLU A 135 -3.74 33.01 8.46
C GLU A 135 -4.13 31.64 9.09
N ARG A 136 -3.75 30.57 8.42
CA ARG A 136 -4.13 29.19 8.78
C ARG A 136 -2.91 28.29 8.91
N VAL A 137 -3.02 27.27 9.73
CA VAL A 137 -1.99 26.25 9.93
C VAL A 137 -2.59 24.87 9.60
N ILE A 138 -1.80 24.04 8.93
CA ILE A 138 -2.16 22.64 8.74
C ILE A 138 -1.76 21.88 9.99
N VAL A 139 -2.75 21.33 10.69
CA VAL A 139 -2.52 20.53 11.88
C VAL A 139 -2.14 19.11 11.47
N SER A 140 -1.00 18.62 11.97
CA SER A 140 -0.58 17.25 11.76
C SER A 140 -1.59 16.28 12.38
N GLN A 141 -1.97 15.24 11.63
CA GLN A 141 -2.93 14.25 12.07
C GLN A 141 -2.23 12.91 12.33
N LEU A 142 -2.59 12.27 13.43
CA LEU A 142 -2.14 10.91 13.72
C LEU A 142 -3.16 9.93 13.16
N VAL A 143 -2.77 9.20 12.12
CA VAL A 143 -3.63 8.24 11.41
C VAL A 143 -3.06 6.83 11.51
N ARG A 144 -3.90 5.82 11.30
CA ARG A 144 -3.41 4.44 11.15
C ARG A 144 -2.56 4.35 9.88
N SER A 145 -1.40 3.71 10.01
CA SER A 145 -0.54 3.45 8.85
C SER A 145 -1.24 2.48 7.89
N PRO A 146 -1.13 2.66 6.57
CA PRO A 146 -1.57 1.64 5.63
C PRO A 146 -0.93 0.29 5.94
N GLY A 147 -1.67 -0.79 5.75
CA GLY A 147 -1.21 -2.14 6.03
C GLY A 147 -2.35 -3.08 6.36
N ILE A 148 -2.01 -4.26 6.83
CA ILE A 148 -2.96 -5.24 7.35
C ILE A 148 -2.79 -5.40 8.85
N TYR A 149 -3.89 -5.42 9.58
CA TYR A 149 -3.95 -5.49 11.04
C TYR A 149 -4.83 -6.64 11.46
N TYR A 150 -4.31 -7.51 12.29
CA TYR A 150 -5.01 -8.68 12.83
C TYR A 150 -5.38 -8.41 14.28
N GLY A 151 -6.59 -8.84 14.67
CA GLY A 151 -7.10 -8.68 16.03
C GLY A 151 -7.77 -9.94 16.54
N ILE A 152 -7.73 -10.13 17.86
CA ILE A 152 -8.38 -11.22 18.57
C ILE A 152 -9.38 -10.61 19.54
N ALA A 153 -10.65 -10.95 19.39
CA ALA A 153 -11.71 -10.59 20.31
C ALA A 153 -12.26 -11.84 21.00
N HIS A 154 -13.00 -11.67 22.08
CA HIS A 154 -13.68 -12.77 22.76
C HIS A 154 -15.19 -12.55 22.70
N ASP A 155 -15.93 -13.60 22.42
CA ASP A 155 -17.37 -13.56 22.50
C ASP A 155 -17.85 -13.65 23.96
N LYS A 156 -19.16 -13.64 24.17
CA LYS A 156 -19.79 -13.72 25.52
C LYS A 156 -19.46 -15.02 26.27
N PHE A 157 -19.02 -16.04 25.56
CA PHE A 157 -18.67 -17.36 26.08
C PHE A 157 -17.17 -17.57 26.23
N GLY A 158 -16.37 -16.57 25.94
CA GLY A 158 -14.89 -16.65 26.00
C GLY A 158 -14.22 -17.28 24.78
N LYS A 159 -14.97 -17.57 23.70
CA LYS A 159 -14.42 -18.08 22.45
C LYS A 159 -13.64 -16.97 21.74
N LYS A 160 -12.45 -17.28 21.27
CA LYS A 160 -11.63 -16.34 20.48
C LYS A 160 -12.24 -16.16 19.10
N LEU A 161 -12.44 -14.92 18.70
CA LEU A 161 -12.90 -14.49 17.39
C LEU A 161 -11.77 -13.73 16.72
N TYR A 162 -11.42 -14.13 15.51
CA TYR A 162 -10.30 -13.56 14.76
C TYR A 162 -10.82 -12.59 13.71
N SER A 163 -10.18 -11.46 13.64
CA SER A 163 -10.52 -10.39 12.69
C SER A 163 -9.27 -9.88 12.01
N ALA A 164 -9.41 -9.30 10.84
CA ALA A 164 -8.36 -8.53 10.21
C ALA A 164 -8.94 -7.34 9.47
N THR A 165 -8.15 -6.26 9.37
CA THR A 165 -8.52 -5.07 8.63
C THR A 165 -7.40 -4.69 7.70
N VAL A 166 -7.70 -4.65 6.42
CA VAL A 166 -6.80 -4.15 5.37
C VAL A 166 -7.10 -2.68 5.17
N ILE A 167 -6.10 -1.84 5.44
CA ILE A 167 -6.20 -0.38 5.34
C ILE A 167 -5.25 0.09 4.24
N PRO A 168 -5.74 0.52 3.07
CA PRO A 168 -4.92 1.17 2.06
C PRO A 168 -4.62 2.63 2.45
N ASN A 169 -3.66 3.24 1.78
CA ASN A 169 -3.47 4.69 1.82
C ASN A 169 -4.61 5.43 1.10
N ARG A 170 -5.04 4.86 -0.04
CA ARG A 170 -6.20 5.29 -0.81
C ARG A 170 -6.89 4.04 -1.36
N GLY A 171 -8.22 3.94 -1.23
CA GLY A 171 -9.01 2.84 -1.75
C GLY A 171 -9.98 2.23 -0.74
N ALA A 172 -10.63 1.15 -1.13
CA ALA A 172 -11.61 0.44 -0.33
C ALA A 172 -10.96 -0.39 0.77
N TRP A 173 -11.55 -0.39 1.96
CA TRP A 173 -11.13 -1.23 3.06
C TRP A 173 -11.68 -2.65 2.89
N LEU A 174 -10.89 -3.64 3.34
CA LEU A 174 -11.35 -5.02 3.54
C LEU A 174 -11.32 -5.32 5.02
N GLU A 175 -12.43 -5.78 5.55
CA GLU A 175 -12.55 -6.19 6.96
C GLU A 175 -12.94 -7.65 7.01
N TYR A 176 -12.13 -8.48 7.65
CA TYR A 176 -12.39 -9.90 7.89
C TYR A 176 -12.91 -10.10 9.31
N GLU A 177 -13.89 -10.96 9.47
CA GLU A 177 -14.55 -11.22 10.75
C GLU A 177 -14.96 -12.69 10.84
N THR A 178 -14.58 -13.39 11.90
CA THR A 178 -15.14 -14.71 12.23
C THR A 178 -16.26 -14.55 13.26
N ASP A 179 -17.36 -15.29 13.08
CA ASP A 179 -18.45 -15.31 14.05
C ASP A 179 -18.32 -16.51 15.03
N SER A 180 -19.21 -16.56 16.02
CA SER A 180 -19.23 -17.64 17.03
C SER A 180 -19.50 -19.04 16.45
N ASN A 181 -20.04 -19.14 15.23
CA ASN A 181 -20.29 -20.38 14.51
C ASN A 181 -19.14 -20.79 13.55
N ASP A 182 -17.98 -20.17 13.68
CA ASP A 182 -16.79 -20.37 12.83
C ASP A 182 -17.00 -19.98 11.35
N VAL A 183 -18.04 -19.24 11.04
CA VAL A 183 -18.26 -18.69 9.71
C VAL A 183 -17.37 -17.48 9.52
N PHE A 184 -16.62 -17.48 8.43
CA PHE A 184 -15.71 -16.42 8.09
C PHE A 184 -16.37 -15.47 7.10
N TYR A 185 -16.47 -14.19 7.47
CA TYR A 185 -17.10 -13.13 6.71
C TYR A 185 -16.10 -12.08 6.26
N VAL A 186 -16.46 -11.39 5.18
CA VAL A 186 -15.77 -10.20 4.71
C VAL A 186 -16.74 -9.04 4.52
N ARG A 187 -16.29 -7.83 4.82
CA ARG A 187 -16.90 -6.56 4.44
C ARG A 187 -15.99 -5.81 3.49
N VAL A 188 -16.57 -5.28 2.45
CA VAL A 188 -15.91 -4.38 1.51
C VAL A 188 -16.44 -2.98 1.76
N ASP A 189 -15.57 -2.06 2.16
CA ASP A 189 -15.85 -0.62 2.31
C ASP A 189 -17.18 -0.29 3.02
N ARG A 190 -17.35 -0.78 4.27
CA ARG A 190 -18.53 -0.57 5.12
C ARG A 190 -19.84 -1.17 4.62
N THR A 191 -19.82 -2.02 3.61
CA THR A 191 -21.01 -2.72 3.13
C THR A 191 -21.45 -3.82 4.10
N ARG A 192 -22.56 -4.48 3.80
CA ARG A 192 -23.01 -5.65 4.58
C ARG A 192 -22.07 -6.82 4.37
N LYS A 193 -21.77 -7.55 5.43
CA LYS A 193 -20.89 -8.71 5.40
C LYS A 193 -21.43 -9.82 4.50
N VAL A 194 -20.51 -10.47 3.80
CA VAL A 194 -20.75 -11.67 2.99
C VAL A 194 -19.80 -12.78 3.43
N PRO A 195 -20.12 -14.06 3.21
CA PRO A 195 -19.17 -15.14 3.45
C PRO A 195 -17.87 -14.89 2.66
N ILE A 196 -16.72 -15.24 3.24
CA ILE A 196 -15.41 -15.03 2.60
C ILE A 196 -15.30 -15.77 1.26
N THR A 197 -15.99 -16.88 1.12
CA THR A 197 -16.04 -17.70 -0.08
C THR A 197 -16.58 -16.93 -1.29
N VAL A 198 -17.53 -16.01 -1.09
CA VAL A 198 -18.02 -15.12 -2.14
C VAL A 198 -16.92 -14.23 -2.69
N LEU A 199 -16.07 -13.67 -1.82
CA LEU A 199 -14.92 -12.87 -2.25
C LEU A 199 -13.89 -13.73 -2.98
N ILE A 200 -13.58 -14.92 -2.47
CA ILE A 200 -12.62 -15.85 -3.09
C ILE A 200 -13.09 -16.24 -4.50
N ARG A 201 -14.39 -16.54 -4.68
CA ARG A 201 -14.97 -16.82 -5.99
C ARG A 201 -14.89 -15.61 -6.93
N ALA A 202 -15.23 -14.43 -6.44
CA ALA A 202 -15.16 -13.19 -7.21
C ALA A 202 -13.73 -12.82 -7.65
N LEU A 203 -12.70 -13.37 -6.99
CA LEU A 203 -11.29 -13.19 -7.36
C LEU A 203 -10.77 -14.25 -8.34
N GLY A 204 -11.61 -15.21 -8.75
CA GLY A 204 -11.30 -16.17 -9.81
C GLY A 204 -11.24 -17.64 -9.39
N VAL A 205 -11.41 -17.95 -8.09
CA VAL A 205 -11.45 -19.34 -7.60
C VAL A 205 -12.92 -19.76 -7.45
N GLY A 206 -13.49 -20.33 -8.53
CA GLY A 206 -14.93 -20.46 -8.69
C GLY A 206 -15.61 -21.53 -7.84
N THR A 207 -15.05 -22.73 -7.80
CA THR A 207 -15.69 -23.90 -7.19
C THR A 207 -15.24 -24.17 -5.77
N ASN A 208 -16.05 -24.91 -5.00
CA ASN A 208 -15.65 -25.35 -3.65
C ASN A 208 -14.39 -26.21 -3.67
N ALA A 209 -14.24 -27.05 -4.71
CA ALA A 209 -13.07 -27.92 -4.85
C ALA A 209 -11.79 -27.10 -5.06
N GLU A 210 -11.82 -26.10 -5.93
CA GLU A 210 -10.69 -25.18 -6.15
C GLU A 210 -10.34 -24.38 -4.90
N ILE A 211 -11.33 -23.94 -4.13
CA ILE A 211 -11.10 -23.23 -2.86
C ILE A 211 -10.42 -24.15 -1.84
N ILE A 212 -10.86 -25.40 -1.73
CA ILE A 212 -10.24 -26.41 -0.86
C ILE A 212 -8.84 -26.76 -1.36
N GLU A 213 -8.64 -26.87 -2.66
CA GLU A 213 -7.31 -27.08 -3.24
C GLU A 213 -6.36 -25.93 -2.90
N LEU A 214 -6.85 -24.68 -3.01
CA LEU A 214 -6.03 -23.49 -2.73
C LEU A 214 -5.65 -23.38 -1.25
N PHE A 215 -6.61 -23.46 -0.33
CA PHE A 215 -6.40 -23.19 1.10
C PHE A 215 -6.16 -24.41 1.96
N GLY A 216 -6.49 -25.60 1.47
CA GLY A 216 -6.61 -26.82 2.27
C GLY A 216 -8.02 -26.95 2.89
N GLU A 217 -8.26 -28.07 3.58
CA GLU A 217 -9.53 -28.31 4.30
C GLU A 217 -9.59 -27.52 5.61
N GLU A 218 -9.90 -26.24 5.54
CA GLU A 218 -10.01 -25.36 6.70
C GLU A 218 -11.45 -25.36 7.26
N PRO A 219 -11.66 -25.60 8.58
CA PRO A 219 -12.99 -25.68 9.18
C PRO A 219 -13.84 -24.42 8.99
N LYS A 220 -13.20 -23.25 9.04
CA LYS A 220 -13.86 -21.97 8.86
C LYS A 220 -14.36 -21.75 7.42
N LEU A 221 -13.62 -22.26 6.43
CA LEU A 221 -14.07 -22.26 5.03
C LEU A 221 -15.22 -23.24 4.84
N LEU A 222 -15.13 -24.46 5.41
CA LEU A 222 -16.20 -25.46 5.34
C LEU A 222 -17.49 -24.93 5.96
N ALA A 223 -17.42 -24.26 7.12
CA ALA A 223 -18.56 -23.59 7.75
C ALA A 223 -19.12 -22.44 6.88
N SER A 224 -18.24 -21.74 6.17
CA SER A 224 -18.62 -20.61 5.31
C SER A 224 -19.35 -21.06 4.04
N PHE A 225 -19.03 -22.24 3.48
CA PHE A 225 -19.78 -22.81 2.34
C PHE A 225 -21.28 -23.00 2.66
N GLY A 226 -21.62 -23.36 3.90
CA GLY A 226 -23.01 -23.53 4.31
C GLY A 226 -23.81 -22.22 4.37
N LYS A 227 -23.16 -21.06 4.31
CA LYS A 227 -23.78 -19.72 4.28
C LYS A 227 -23.64 -19.03 2.92
N ASP A 228 -22.82 -19.56 2.04
CA ASP A 228 -22.64 -19.06 0.70
C ASP A 228 -23.75 -19.55 -0.22
N THR A 229 -24.36 -18.64 -0.95
CA THR A 229 -25.43 -18.95 -1.92
C THR A 229 -24.88 -19.04 -3.35
N SER A 230 -23.60 -18.70 -3.56
CA SER A 230 -22.94 -18.75 -4.86
C SER A 230 -22.19 -20.08 -5.03
N GLU A 231 -22.20 -20.63 -6.24
CA GLU A 231 -21.56 -21.90 -6.59
C GLU A 231 -20.37 -21.74 -7.56
N ASN A 232 -20.31 -20.61 -8.25
CA ASN A 232 -19.32 -20.34 -9.28
C ASN A 232 -18.81 -18.90 -9.28
N TYR A 233 -17.83 -18.62 -10.14
CA TYR A 233 -17.21 -17.29 -10.30
C TYR A 233 -18.20 -16.16 -10.57
N GLN A 234 -19.13 -16.40 -11.53
CA GLN A 234 -20.09 -15.38 -11.96
C GLN A 234 -21.09 -15.03 -10.84
N GLU A 235 -21.59 -16.05 -10.14
CA GLU A 235 -22.50 -15.84 -9.01
C GLU A 235 -21.81 -15.14 -7.85
N GLY A 236 -20.54 -15.50 -7.56
CA GLY A 236 -19.73 -14.81 -6.57
C GLY A 236 -19.55 -13.34 -6.88
N LEU A 237 -19.23 -13.00 -8.14
CA LEU A 237 -19.15 -11.62 -8.60
C LEU A 237 -20.45 -10.85 -8.43
N LEU A 238 -21.57 -11.44 -8.85
CA LEU A 238 -22.89 -10.80 -8.77
C LEU A 238 -23.36 -10.60 -7.32
N GLU A 239 -23.11 -11.59 -6.44
CA GLU A 239 -23.49 -11.47 -5.03
C GLU A 239 -22.66 -10.37 -4.34
N LEU A 240 -21.35 -10.28 -4.63
CA LEU A 240 -20.50 -9.21 -4.11
C LEU A 240 -20.93 -7.84 -4.66
N TYR A 241 -21.20 -7.74 -5.98
CA TYR A 241 -21.69 -6.52 -6.63
C TYR A 241 -23.00 -6.01 -6.01
N LYS A 242 -23.96 -6.90 -5.77
CA LYS A 242 -25.24 -6.59 -5.14
C LYS A 242 -25.09 -5.99 -3.74
N LYS A 243 -24.02 -6.35 -3.01
CA LYS A 243 -23.74 -5.77 -1.69
C LYS A 243 -23.05 -4.41 -1.79
N ILE A 244 -22.17 -4.24 -2.76
CA ILE A 244 -21.45 -2.97 -2.98
C ILE A 244 -22.38 -1.91 -3.56
N ARG A 245 -23.22 -2.29 -4.56
CA ARG A 245 -24.16 -1.40 -5.25
C ARG A 245 -25.59 -1.96 -5.23
N PRO A 246 -26.28 -1.83 -4.10
CA PRO A 246 -27.67 -2.32 -4.00
C PRO A 246 -28.59 -1.52 -4.92
N GLY A 247 -29.42 -2.23 -5.72
CA GLY A 247 -30.42 -1.64 -6.60
C GLY A 247 -29.98 -1.39 -8.05
N GLU A 248 -28.72 -1.61 -8.40
CA GLU A 248 -28.27 -1.57 -9.80
C GLU A 248 -28.56 -2.90 -10.53
N PRO A 249 -28.75 -2.87 -11.87
CA PRO A 249 -28.90 -4.09 -12.66
C PRO A 249 -27.69 -5.01 -12.54
N LEU A 250 -27.93 -6.31 -12.38
CA LEU A 250 -26.88 -7.30 -12.23
C LEU A 250 -26.34 -7.69 -13.60
N ALA A 251 -25.09 -7.29 -13.91
CA ALA A 251 -24.36 -7.68 -15.09
C ALA A 251 -22.95 -8.13 -14.70
N VAL A 252 -22.51 -9.25 -15.24
CA VAL A 252 -21.19 -9.86 -14.89
C VAL A 252 -20.06 -8.92 -15.28
N ASP A 253 -20.08 -8.35 -16.49
CA ASP A 253 -19.04 -7.44 -16.98
C ASP A 253 -18.92 -6.18 -16.12
N SER A 254 -20.05 -5.63 -15.68
CA SER A 254 -20.06 -4.47 -14.77
C SER A 254 -19.53 -4.82 -13.39
N ALA A 255 -19.84 -6.01 -12.89
CA ALA A 255 -19.34 -6.49 -11.60
C ALA A 255 -17.83 -6.73 -11.64
N GLU A 256 -17.33 -7.37 -12.68
CA GLU A 256 -15.90 -7.61 -12.90
C GLU A 256 -15.12 -6.30 -13.02
N SER A 257 -15.61 -5.37 -13.86
CA SER A 257 -15.02 -4.04 -14.02
C SER A 257 -14.99 -3.26 -12.72
N LEU A 258 -16.06 -3.32 -11.91
CA LEU A 258 -16.11 -2.65 -10.61
C LEU A 258 -15.06 -3.21 -9.64
N ILE A 259 -15.01 -4.54 -9.48
CA ILE A 259 -14.09 -5.19 -8.53
C ILE A 259 -12.64 -4.97 -8.97
N THR A 260 -12.35 -5.13 -10.25
CA THR A 260 -11.02 -4.87 -10.82
C THR A 260 -10.59 -3.42 -10.58
N SER A 261 -11.46 -2.45 -10.86
CA SER A 261 -11.14 -1.04 -10.64
C SER A 261 -11.04 -0.67 -9.15
N MET A 262 -11.73 -1.39 -8.28
CA MET A 262 -11.74 -1.09 -6.84
C MET A 262 -10.46 -1.55 -6.13
N PHE A 263 -9.88 -2.69 -6.51
CA PHE A 263 -8.74 -3.31 -5.83
C PHE A 263 -7.45 -3.33 -6.65
N PHE A 264 -7.54 -3.47 -7.96
CA PHE A 264 -6.39 -3.74 -8.82
C PHE A 264 -6.01 -2.57 -9.74
N ASP A 265 -6.78 -1.48 -9.75
CA ASP A 265 -6.41 -0.25 -10.47
C ASP A 265 -5.49 0.61 -9.59
N PRO A 266 -4.20 0.80 -9.96
CA PRO A 266 -3.25 1.60 -9.19
C PRO A 266 -3.67 3.08 -9.05
N ARG A 267 -4.57 3.57 -9.91
CA ARG A 267 -5.13 4.92 -9.81
C ARG A 267 -6.14 5.06 -8.69
N ARG A 268 -6.82 3.98 -8.33
CA ARG A 268 -7.89 3.97 -7.32
C ARG A 268 -7.48 3.33 -6.01
N TYR A 269 -6.59 2.36 -6.05
CA TYR A 269 -6.11 1.65 -4.87
C TYR A 269 -4.60 1.80 -4.73
N ASP A 270 -4.17 2.36 -3.61
CA ASP A 270 -2.76 2.60 -3.32
C ASP A 270 -2.45 2.21 -1.87
N LEU A 271 -1.48 1.32 -1.69
CA LEU A 271 -0.95 0.94 -0.39
C LEU A 271 0.16 1.89 0.08
N ALA A 272 0.73 2.69 -0.80
CA ALA A 272 1.99 3.39 -0.64
C ALA A 272 3.17 2.42 -0.29
N LYS A 273 4.40 2.92 -0.27
CA LYS A 273 5.59 2.10 0.10
C LYS A 273 5.47 1.51 1.50
N VAL A 274 4.94 2.29 2.45
CA VAL A 274 4.78 1.85 3.85
C VAL A 274 3.77 0.71 3.96
N GLY A 275 2.65 0.78 3.25
CA GLY A 275 1.64 -0.27 3.23
C GLY A 275 2.20 -1.55 2.61
N ARG A 276 2.86 -1.47 1.44
CA ARG A 276 3.50 -2.61 0.78
C ARG A 276 4.54 -3.28 1.70
N TYR A 277 5.40 -2.50 2.35
CA TYR A 277 6.35 -3.01 3.33
C TYR A 277 5.66 -3.77 4.47
N LYS A 278 4.58 -3.22 5.04
CA LYS A 278 3.84 -3.88 6.13
C LYS A 278 3.13 -5.15 5.67
N PHE A 279 2.58 -5.17 4.45
CA PHE A 279 2.05 -6.39 3.85
C PHE A 279 3.10 -7.46 3.73
N ASN A 280 4.24 -7.14 3.12
CA ASN A 280 5.34 -8.08 2.95
C ASN A 280 5.87 -8.55 4.31
N LYS A 281 6.03 -7.68 5.29
CA LYS A 281 6.46 -8.05 6.64
C LYS A 281 5.57 -9.11 7.29
N LYS A 282 4.25 -9.07 7.02
CA LYS A 282 3.27 -10.03 7.58
C LYS A 282 3.10 -11.27 6.71
N LEU A 283 3.03 -11.13 5.40
CA LEU A 283 2.56 -12.17 4.49
C LEU A 283 3.67 -13.00 3.84
N LEU A 284 4.93 -12.52 3.85
CA LEU A 284 6.05 -13.32 3.34
C LEU A 284 6.14 -14.67 4.05
N LEU A 285 6.30 -15.75 3.29
CA LEU A 285 6.45 -17.11 3.83
C LEU A 285 7.55 -17.18 4.87
N LYS A 286 8.72 -16.58 4.61
CA LYS A 286 9.86 -16.58 5.52
C LYS A 286 9.56 -16.10 6.92
N ASN A 287 8.63 -15.13 7.06
CA ASN A 287 8.27 -14.57 8.35
C ASN A 287 7.20 -15.39 9.09
N ARG A 288 6.50 -16.29 8.37
CA ARG A 288 5.40 -17.10 8.89
C ARG A 288 5.83 -18.50 9.28
N VAL A 289 6.78 -19.08 8.55
CA VAL A 289 7.09 -20.52 8.60
C VAL A 289 8.38 -20.85 9.33
N SER A 290 9.18 -19.86 9.70
CA SER A 290 10.43 -20.08 10.44
C SER A 290 10.16 -20.78 11.77
N GLY A 291 10.84 -21.90 11.99
CA GLY A 291 10.68 -22.75 13.18
C GLY A 291 9.74 -23.94 13.00
N GLN A 292 8.90 -23.95 11.97
CA GLN A 292 7.98 -25.05 11.65
C GLN A 292 8.71 -26.22 10.96
N ILE A 293 8.03 -27.37 10.86
CA ILE A 293 8.53 -28.56 10.18
C ILE A 293 7.73 -28.75 8.88
N LEU A 294 8.42 -29.00 7.77
CA LEU A 294 7.78 -29.27 6.49
C LEU A 294 7.05 -30.63 6.51
N ALA A 295 5.78 -30.61 6.15
CA ALA A 295 4.96 -31.82 5.98
C ALA A 295 5.06 -32.44 4.57
N GLU A 296 5.46 -31.64 3.58
CA GLU A 296 5.69 -32.04 2.19
C GLU A 296 6.91 -31.29 1.63
N ASP A 297 7.42 -31.75 0.49
CA ASP A 297 8.55 -31.09 -0.18
C ASP A 297 8.16 -29.71 -0.69
N ALA A 298 9.03 -28.74 -0.46
CA ALA A 298 8.89 -27.38 -1.00
C ALA A 298 9.51 -27.32 -2.39
N VAL A 299 8.70 -27.06 -3.43
CA VAL A 299 9.12 -27.06 -4.83
C VAL A 299 9.18 -25.62 -5.35
N SER A 300 10.31 -25.26 -5.98
CA SER A 300 10.51 -23.97 -6.62
C SER A 300 9.59 -23.78 -7.83
N ALA A 301 8.92 -22.63 -7.92
CA ALA A 301 8.19 -22.26 -9.13
C ALA A 301 9.12 -21.83 -10.28
N ILE A 302 10.39 -21.49 -9.98
CA ILE A 302 11.38 -21.03 -10.95
C ILE A 302 12.00 -22.19 -11.69
N THR A 303 12.49 -23.20 -10.94
CA THR A 303 13.26 -24.33 -11.49
C THR A 303 12.51 -25.65 -11.51
N GLY A 304 11.42 -25.78 -10.76
CA GLY A 304 10.71 -27.04 -10.55
C GLY A 304 11.43 -28.02 -9.61
N GLU A 305 12.57 -27.64 -9.03
CA GLU A 305 13.36 -28.46 -8.13
C GLU A 305 12.88 -28.37 -6.67
N VAL A 306 13.17 -29.39 -5.89
CA VAL A 306 12.90 -29.42 -4.45
C VAL A 306 13.90 -28.51 -3.74
N VAL A 307 13.41 -27.46 -3.09
CA VAL A 307 14.21 -26.50 -2.30
C VAL A 307 14.49 -27.03 -0.90
N ALA A 308 13.50 -27.70 -0.32
CA ALA A 308 13.61 -28.32 0.99
C ALA A 308 12.72 -29.57 1.04
N GLU A 309 13.26 -30.65 1.62
CA GLU A 309 12.57 -31.92 1.71
C GLU A 309 11.61 -31.98 2.90
N LYS A 310 10.60 -32.84 2.80
CA LYS A 310 9.68 -33.21 3.89
C LYS A 310 10.43 -33.58 5.16
N GLY A 311 9.89 -33.15 6.33
CA GLY A 311 10.48 -33.40 7.64
C GLY A 311 11.61 -32.42 8.03
N THR A 312 12.01 -31.54 7.12
CA THR A 312 13.03 -30.54 7.41
C THR A 312 12.48 -29.46 8.33
N LYS A 313 13.20 -29.15 9.42
CA LYS A 313 12.89 -27.99 10.26
C LYS A 313 13.33 -26.70 9.54
N ILE A 314 12.40 -25.79 9.32
CA ILE A 314 12.62 -24.56 8.57
C ILE A 314 13.42 -23.58 9.44
N THR A 315 14.70 -23.40 9.15
CA THR A 315 15.52 -22.31 9.70
C THR A 315 15.24 -21.02 8.96
N ARG A 316 15.76 -19.89 9.44
CA ARG A 316 15.63 -18.60 8.74
C ARG A 316 16.24 -18.63 7.34
N GLU A 317 17.37 -19.32 7.17
CA GLU A 317 18.07 -19.47 5.89
C GLU A 317 17.23 -20.30 4.91
N ILE A 318 16.66 -21.42 5.36
CA ILE A 318 15.77 -22.25 4.54
C ILE A 318 14.50 -21.47 4.18
N ALA A 319 13.94 -20.70 5.11
CA ALA A 319 12.78 -19.86 4.86
C ALA A 319 13.05 -18.76 3.80
N ASP A 320 14.23 -18.15 3.83
CA ASP A 320 14.67 -17.21 2.79
C ASP A 320 14.84 -17.91 1.43
N MET A 321 15.42 -19.10 1.40
CA MET A 321 15.55 -19.88 0.17
C MET A 321 14.17 -20.25 -0.43
N ILE A 322 13.22 -20.71 0.40
CA ILE A 322 11.85 -21.03 -0.01
C ILE A 322 11.16 -19.77 -0.57
N GLN A 323 11.30 -18.62 0.10
CA GLN A 323 10.71 -17.37 -0.35
C GLN A 323 11.26 -16.95 -1.72
N ASN A 324 12.58 -16.97 -1.88
CA ASN A 324 13.25 -16.52 -3.10
C ASN A 324 13.19 -17.51 -4.27
N ALA A 325 12.84 -18.77 -3.99
CA ALA A 325 12.50 -19.76 -5.01
C ALA A 325 11.06 -19.62 -5.53
N ALA A 326 10.35 -18.57 -5.15
CA ALA A 326 8.97 -18.27 -5.52
C ALA A 326 8.01 -19.45 -5.26
N VAL A 327 8.21 -20.17 -4.15
CA VAL A 327 7.35 -21.31 -3.79
C VAL A 327 5.94 -20.78 -3.52
N PRO A 328 4.90 -21.25 -4.22
CA PRO A 328 3.55 -20.69 -4.11
C PRO A 328 2.87 -21.04 -2.79
N TYR A 329 3.15 -22.20 -2.25
CA TYR A 329 2.66 -22.66 -0.96
C TYR A 329 3.57 -23.75 -0.39
N ILE A 330 3.47 -23.94 0.92
CA ILE A 330 4.10 -25.05 1.63
C ILE A 330 3.10 -25.71 2.59
N TRP A 331 3.32 -26.99 2.87
CA TRP A 331 2.63 -27.70 3.93
C TRP A 331 3.55 -27.80 5.15
N VAL A 332 3.04 -27.44 6.31
CA VAL A 332 3.74 -27.56 7.59
C VAL A 332 2.97 -28.47 8.55
N GLU A 333 3.69 -29.14 9.44
CA GLU A 333 3.08 -29.96 10.48
C GLU A 333 2.43 -29.04 11.53
N GLY A 334 1.18 -29.31 11.89
CA GLY A 334 0.49 -28.58 12.94
C GLY A 334 0.86 -29.10 14.32
N GLU A 335 1.48 -28.28 15.16
CA GLU A 335 1.87 -28.66 16.53
C GLU A 335 0.65 -28.93 17.43
N GLU A 336 -0.42 -28.15 17.30
CA GLU A 336 -1.64 -28.26 18.12
C GLU A 336 -2.75 -29.06 17.43
N THR A 337 -2.66 -29.25 16.13
CA THR A 337 -3.65 -29.96 15.33
C THR A 337 -3.01 -31.19 14.72
N SER A 338 -3.70 -32.33 14.73
CA SER A 338 -3.23 -33.54 14.04
C SER A 338 -3.29 -33.43 12.51
N ARG A 339 -3.35 -32.23 11.95
CA ARG A 339 -3.48 -31.95 10.52
C ARG A 339 -2.34 -31.07 10.02
N ASN A 340 -1.93 -31.33 8.78
CA ASN A 340 -1.01 -30.44 8.09
C ASN A 340 -1.70 -29.14 7.72
N ILE A 341 -0.97 -28.05 7.77
CA ILE A 341 -1.45 -26.68 7.52
C ILE A 341 -0.81 -26.18 6.23
N LYS A 342 -1.64 -25.71 5.29
CA LYS A 342 -1.18 -25.14 4.02
C LYS A 342 -0.95 -23.65 4.16
N VAL A 343 0.29 -23.20 3.98
CA VAL A 343 0.68 -21.79 4.07
C VAL A 343 0.90 -21.23 2.69
N LEU A 344 0.11 -20.21 2.32
CA LEU A 344 0.16 -19.54 1.02
C LEU A 344 1.19 -18.41 1.01
N SER A 345 1.90 -18.28 -0.11
CA SER A 345 2.79 -17.17 -0.41
C SER A 345 2.03 -15.98 -0.99
N ASN A 346 2.54 -14.78 -0.82
CA ASN A 346 2.13 -13.61 -1.58
C ASN A 346 3.00 -13.37 -2.84
N MET A 347 3.82 -14.35 -3.21
CA MET A 347 4.67 -14.37 -4.42
C MET A 347 5.62 -13.18 -4.58
N MET A 348 6.03 -12.56 -3.48
CA MET A 348 7.05 -11.52 -3.49
C MET A 348 8.43 -12.14 -3.29
N VAL A 349 9.39 -11.78 -4.15
CA VAL A 349 10.77 -12.32 -4.16
C VAL A 349 11.79 -11.19 -4.22
N ASP A 350 13.02 -11.48 -3.84
CA ASP A 350 14.13 -10.55 -4.03
C ASP A 350 14.64 -10.65 -5.48
N LEU A 351 14.73 -9.52 -6.19
CA LEU A 351 15.13 -9.50 -7.61
C LEU A 351 16.46 -10.21 -7.83
N GLN A 352 17.46 -9.91 -7.01
CA GLN A 352 18.82 -10.46 -7.13
C GLN A 352 18.91 -11.96 -6.91
N ALA A 353 17.91 -12.54 -6.22
CA ALA A 353 17.86 -13.99 -5.99
C ALA A 353 17.33 -14.77 -7.21
N VAL A 354 16.60 -14.10 -8.11
CA VAL A 354 15.97 -14.72 -9.29
C VAL A 354 16.78 -14.43 -10.56
N VAL A 355 17.26 -13.18 -10.71
CA VAL A 355 18.04 -12.72 -11.87
C VAL A 355 19.33 -12.05 -11.41
N ASP A 356 20.41 -12.26 -12.14
CA ASP A 356 21.74 -11.69 -11.83
C ASP A 356 21.83 -10.23 -12.35
N ILE A 357 21.00 -9.36 -11.77
CA ILE A 357 20.92 -7.92 -12.08
C ILE A 357 21.00 -7.14 -10.77
N ASP A 358 21.86 -6.11 -10.72
CA ASP A 358 21.88 -5.21 -9.57
C ASP A 358 20.55 -4.42 -9.50
N PRO A 359 19.78 -4.53 -8.41
CA PRO A 359 18.54 -3.79 -8.25
C PRO A 359 18.70 -2.27 -8.39
N ALA A 360 19.86 -1.72 -8.01
CA ALA A 360 20.13 -0.28 -8.12
C ALA A 360 20.20 0.21 -9.58
N GLU A 361 20.66 -0.62 -10.52
CA GLU A 361 20.75 -0.27 -11.94
C GLU A 361 19.39 -0.12 -12.62
N VAL A 362 18.41 -0.83 -12.11
CA VAL A 362 17.04 -0.85 -12.64
C VAL A 362 16.03 -0.07 -11.78
N GLY A 363 16.50 0.53 -10.68
CA GLY A 363 15.66 1.36 -9.80
C GLY A 363 14.73 0.56 -8.85
N VAL A 364 15.00 -0.73 -8.66
CA VAL A 364 14.26 -1.59 -7.73
C VAL A 364 14.84 -1.41 -6.33
N THR A 365 13.99 -1.03 -5.37
CA THR A 365 14.38 -0.82 -3.96
C THR A 365 13.70 -1.77 -3.00
N GLU A 366 12.73 -2.53 -3.49
CA GLU A 366 11.86 -3.41 -2.71
C GLU A 366 11.76 -4.79 -3.35
N GLN A 367 11.07 -5.71 -2.68
CA GLN A 367 10.77 -7.01 -3.25
C GLN A 367 9.81 -6.89 -4.43
N VAL A 368 10.00 -7.76 -5.41
CA VAL A 368 9.27 -7.76 -6.67
C VAL A 368 8.24 -8.88 -6.72
N TYR A 369 7.18 -8.64 -7.46
CA TYR A 369 6.11 -9.59 -7.68
C TYR A 369 6.50 -10.61 -8.76
N TYR A 370 6.69 -11.87 -8.37
CA TYR A 370 7.24 -12.92 -9.21
C TYR A 370 6.44 -13.19 -10.49
N PRO A 371 5.08 -13.23 -10.51
CA PRO A 371 4.35 -13.48 -11.75
C PRO A 371 4.66 -12.49 -12.87
N VAL A 372 4.86 -11.21 -12.55
CA VAL A 372 5.28 -10.18 -13.52
C VAL A 372 6.73 -10.38 -13.91
N LEU A 373 7.61 -10.70 -12.95
CA LEU A 373 9.02 -10.98 -13.23
C LEU A 373 9.19 -12.19 -14.16
N ALA A 374 8.40 -13.25 -13.96
CA ALA A 374 8.40 -14.43 -14.82
C ALA A 374 8.03 -14.07 -16.27
N GLY A 375 7.01 -13.24 -16.48
CA GLY A 375 6.65 -12.73 -17.79
C GLY A 375 7.78 -11.92 -18.45
N ILE A 376 8.49 -11.08 -17.70
CA ILE A 376 9.65 -10.32 -18.18
C ILE A 376 10.79 -11.27 -18.57
N ILE A 377 11.07 -12.31 -17.78
CA ILE A 377 12.10 -13.31 -18.10
C ILE A 377 11.79 -14.03 -19.40
N GLU A 378 10.52 -14.43 -19.59
CA GLU A 378 10.07 -15.07 -20.84
C GLU A 378 10.17 -14.12 -22.04
N GLU A 379 9.74 -12.86 -21.90
CA GLU A 379 9.79 -11.85 -22.98
C GLU A 379 11.21 -11.50 -23.37
N SER A 380 12.15 -11.42 -22.41
CA SER A 380 13.55 -11.07 -22.65
C SER A 380 14.35 -12.20 -23.34
N ALA A 381 13.83 -13.42 -23.38
CA ALA A 381 14.49 -14.59 -23.99
C ALA A 381 15.96 -14.81 -23.55
N GLY A 382 16.35 -14.31 -22.36
CA GLY A 382 17.69 -14.44 -21.79
C GLY A 382 18.64 -13.28 -22.14
N ASP A 383 18.19 -12.24 -22.85
CA ASP A 383 18.98 -11.02 -23.06
C ASP A 383 18.91 -10.12 -21.83
N VAL A 384 20.05 -9.89 -21.19
CA VAL A 384 20.16 -9.11 -19.95
C VAL A 384 19.84 -7.62 -20.17
N ASP A 385 20.26 -7.05 -21.30
CA ASP A 385 20.01 -5.64 -21.58
C ASP A 385 18.53 -5.39 -21.88
N GLU A 386 17.91 -6.30 -22.64
CA GLU A 386 16.47 -6.27 -22.86
C GLU A 386 15.69 -6.48 -21.57
N MET A 387 16.12 -7.41 -20.72
CA MET A 387 15.52 -7.64 -19.39
C MET A 387 15.58 -6.38 -18.53
N LYS A 388 16.72 -5.67 -18.48
CA LYS A 388 16.84 -4.39 -17.76
C LYS A 388 15.90 -3.33 -18.31
N ARG A 389 15.71 -3.29 -19.62
CA ARG A 389 14.77 -2.36 -20.28
C ARG A 389 13.33 -2.68 -19.91
N LEU A 390 12.95 -3.95 -19.94
CA LEU A 390 11.61 -4.43 -19.58
C LEU A 390 11.29 -4.20 -18.10
N ILE A 391 12.25 -4.47 -17.21
CA ILE A 391 12.09 -4.19 -15.78
C ILE A 391 11.82 -2.70 -15.54
N LYS A 392 12.53 -1.80 -16.23
CA LYS A 392 12.29 -0.35 -16.12
C LYS A 392 10.93 0.06 -16.69
N ARG A 393 10.50 -0.56 -17.78
CA ARG A 393 9.19 -0.33 -18.41
C ARG A 393 8.04 -0.71 -17.45
N ASP A 394 8.14 -1.89 -16.86
CA ASP A 394 7.06 -2.50 -16.09
C ASP A 394 7.29 -2.38 -14.57
N LEU A 395 8.09 -1.43 -14.13
CA LEU A 395 8.45 -1.23 -12.71
C LEU A 395 7.22 -1.05 -11.82
N HIS A 396 6.16 -0.42 -12.32
CA HIS A 396 4.92 -0.19 -11.58
C HIS A 396 4.15 -1.49 -11.31
N ASP A 397 4.19 -2.44 -12.24
CA ASP A 397 3.54 -3.74 -12.10
C ASP A 397 4.43 -4.72 -11.34
N LEU A 398 5.74 -4.59 -11.49
CA LEU A 398 6.74 -5.40 -10.79
C LEU A 398 6.76 -5.10 -9.27
N ILE A 399 6.58 -3.83 -8.90
CA ILE A 399 6.40 -3.39 -7.50
C ILE A 399 5.00 -2.81 -7.35
N PRO A 400 3.96 -3.66 -7.25
CA PRO A 400 2.59 -3.19 -7.26
C PRO A 400 2.29 -2.32 -6.03
N LYS A 401 1.87 -1.08 -6.26
CA LYS A 401 1.37 -0.19 -5.20
C LYS A 401 -0.06 -0.57 -4.78
N HIS A 402 -0.79 -1.30 -5.62
CA HIS A 402 -2.11 -1.87 -5.33
C HIS A 402 -1.99 -3.24 -4.66
N ILE A 403 -3.09 -3.74 -4.13
CA ILE A 403 -3.16 -5.09 -3.56
C ILE A 403 -3.21 -6.12 -4.69
N THR A 404 -2.56 -7.27 -4.52
CA THR A 404 -2.63 -8.39 -5.46
C THR A 404 -3.62 -9.45 -4.99
N LYS A 405 -4.03 -10.37 -5.87
CA LYS A 405 -4.88 -11.50 -5.50
C LYS A 405 -4.20 -12.39 -4.47
N GLU A 406 -2.91 -12.63 -4.65
CA GLU A 406 -2.08 -13.43 -3.76
C GLU A 406 -1.95 -12.79 -2.38
N ASP A 407 -1.87 -11.46 -2.29
CA ASP A 407 -1.92 -10.75 -1.00
C ASP A 407 -3.24 -11.02 -0.28
N ILE A 408 -4.38 -10.95 -0.99
CA ILE A 408 -5.69 -11.21 -0.41
C ILE A 408 -5.77 -12.67 0.07
N PHE A 409 -5.37 -13.64 -0.75
CA PHE A 409 -5.39 -15.05 -0.37
C PHE A 409 -4.44 -15.36 0.80
N ALA A 410 -3.22 -14.83 0.76
CA ALA A 410 -2.27 -14.97 1.86
C ALA A 410 -2.78 -14.32 3.15
N SER A 411 -3.50 -13.19 3.06
CA SER A 411 -4.08 -12.50 4.20
C SER A 411 -5.23 -13.28 4.85
N ILE A 412 -6.09 -13.87 4.04
CA ILE A 412 -7.17 -14.77 4.50
C ILE A 412 -6.56 -15.99 5.19
N ASN A 413 -5.57 -16.61 4.56
CA ASN A 413 -4.83 -17.76 5.07
C ASN A 413 -4.14 -17.43 6.42
N TYR A 414 -3.51 -16.26 6.54
CA TYR A 414 -2.92 -15.81 7.80
C TYR A 414 -3.95 -15.66 8.92
N ASN A 415 -5.13 -15.09 8.63
CA ASN A 415 -6.20 -14.93 9.62
C ASN A 415 -6.68 -16.28 10.17
N MET A 416 -6.84 -17.30 9.30
CA MET A 416 -7.22 -18.64 9.72
C MET A 416 -6.16 -19.28 10.61
N HIS A 417 -4.88 -19.03 10.32
CA HIS A 417 -3.75 -19.65 11.03
C HIS A 417 -3.47 -19.04 12.41
N LEU A 418 -4.02 -17.86 12.73
CA LEU A 418 -3.93 -17.29 14.08
C LEU A 418 -4.50 -18.23 15.15
N GLU A 419 -5.48 -19.05 14.80
CA GLU A 419 -6.04 -20.06 15.69
C GLU A 419 -5.03 -21.16 16.04
N TYR A 420 -4.12 -21.46 15.13
CA TYR A 420 -3.08 -22.47 15.28
C TYR A 420 -1.78 -21.93 15.87
N GLY A 421 -1.80 -20.70 16.39
CA GLY A 421 -0.60 -20.03 16.91
C GLY A 421 0.42 -19.59 15.86
N MET A 422 0.06 -19.66 14.57
CA MET A 422 0.92 -19.20 13.47
C MET A 422 0.59 -17.73 13.14
N GLY A 423 1.31 -16.82 13.72
CA GLY A 423 1.12 -15.39 13.55
C GLY A 423 0.83 -14.69 14.86
N ASN A 424 0.73 -13.38 14.80
CA ASN A 424 0.47 -12.53 15.96
C ASN A 424 -0.62 -11.51 15.62
N ASP A 425 -1.42 -11.17 16.63
CA ASP A 425 -2.29 -10.01 16.60
C ASP A 425 -1.48 -8.71 16.66
N ASP A 426 -2.11 -7.63 16.28
CA ASP A 426 -1.50 -6.31 16.20
C ASP A 426 -2.11 -5.38 17.25
N ASP A 427 -1.26 -4.67 17.98
CA ASP A 427 -1.66 -3.52 18.78
C ASP A 427 -1.84 -2.29 17.88
N ILE A 428 -3.10 -1.88 17.72
CA ILE A 428 -3.47 -0.74 16.88
C ILE A 428 -2.94 0.58 17.45
N ASP A 429 -2.79 0.66 18.76
CA ASP A 429 -2.35 1.89 19.45
C ASP A 429 -0.83 2.02 19.52
N HIS A 430 -0.09 0.97 19.16
CA HIS A 430 1.35 1.02 19.08
C HIS A 430 1.82 2.08 18.07
N LEU A 431 2.78 2.92 18.45
CA LEU A 431 3.28 4.03 17.60
C LEU A 431 3.87 3.56 16.25
N GLY A 432 4.35 2.32 16.16
CA GLY A 432 4.76 1.71 14.89
C GLY A 432 3.60 1.46 13.91
N ASN A 433 2.35 1.45 14.38
CA ASN A 433 1.14 1.26 13.59
C ASN A 433 0.38 2.56 13.32
N ARG A 434 0.88 3.66 13.85
CA ARG A 434 0.32 5.01 13.64
C ARG A 434 1.38 5.90 13.00
N ARG A 435 0.97 6.72 12.05
CA ARG A 435 1.85 7.66 11.34
C ARG A 435 1.33 9.07 11.47
N ILE A 436 2.23 10.02 11.36
CA ILE A 436 1.86 11.44 11.29
C ILE A 436 1.59 11.78 9.83
N ARG A 437 0.37 12.22 9.55
CA ARG A 437 -0.01 12.83 8.29
C ARG A 437 0.32 14.31 8.37
N ALA A 438 1.42 14.72 7.73
CA ALA A 438 1.88 16.10 7.70
C ALA A 438 1.29 16.87 6.50
N GLY A 439 1.71 18.11 6.31
CA GLY A 439 1.13 19.02 5.33
C GLY A 439 1.09 18.53 3.89
N TRP A 440 2.16 17.86 3.41
CA TRP A 440 2.27 17.43 2.02
C TRP A 440 1.17 16.46 1.58
N SER A 441 0.76 15.52 2.44
CA SER A 441 -0.30 14.55 2.12
C SER A 441 -1.67 15.21 1.93
N ASN A 442 -1.85 16.43 2.44
CA ASN A 442 -3.06 17.21 2.23
C ASN A 442 -3.01 18.04 0.92
N PHE A 443 -1.82 18.26 0.36
CA PHE A 443 -1.65 19.00 -0.91
C PHE A 443 -1.61 18.06 -2.12
N SER A 444 -1.13 16.82 -1.98
CA SER A 444 -1.05 15.86 -3.09
C SER A 444 -2.43 15.48 -3.64
N GLU A 445 -3.42 15.23 -2.79
CA GLU A 445 -4.77 14.86 -3.22
C GLU A 445 -5.47 15.89 -4.13
N PRO A 446 -5.48 17.22 -3.81
CA PRO A 446 -6.04 18.22 -4.71
C PRO A 446 -5.30 18.35 -6.05
N VAL A 447 -3.97 18.17 -6.06
CA VAL A 447 -3.18 18.22 -7.30
C VAL A 447 -3.51 17.03 -8.19
N GLN A 448 -3.59 15.83 -7.64
CA GLN A 448 -4.01 14.63 -8.37
C GLN A 448 -5.42 14.78 -8.96
N ASN A 449 -6.37 15.33 -8.18
CA ASN A 449 -7.74 15.51 -8.65
C ASN A 449 -7.86 16.54 -9.77
N ARG A 450 -7.01 17.56 -9.81
CA ARG A 450 -7.00 18.57 -10.89
C ARG A 450 -6.34 18.06 -12.18
N SER A 451 -5.37 17.17 -12.08
CA SER A 451 -4.69 16.61 -13.25
C SER A 451 -5.51 15.56 -14.00
N VAL A 452 -6.58 15.04 -13.36
CA VAL A 452 -7.50 14.05 -13.97
C VAL A 452 -8.74 14.70 -14.58
N GLN A 453 -9.03 15.99 -14.29
CA GLN A 453 -10.06 16.79 -14.92
C GLN A 453 -9.52 17.51 -16.17
#